data_b61951086ead07c6ef77c6e5a97127ed
#
_entry.id   b61951086ead07c6ef77c6e5a97127ed
#
_cell.length_a   1.000
_cell.length_b   1.000
_cell.length_c   1.000
_cell.angle_alpha   90.00
_cell.angle_beta   90.00
_cell.angle_gamma   90.00
#
_symmetry.space_group_name_H-M   'P 1'
#
loop_
_entity.id
_entity.type
_entity.pdbx_description
1 polymer ?
#
loop_
_entity_poly.entity_id
_entity_poly.type
_entity_poly.pdbx_seq_one_letter_code
_entity_poly.pdbx_strand_id
1 'polypeptide(L)'
;MTDTENAIAPELLNDERALRLSKREDYIARGVNPYPEHSEVTDYVRDIVAKYADLATGEDTEDVVKIGGRIVAKRGQGKIMFLVVRDTTVDIQLFCRINDMSESDWELLRNLDLGDIVNVEGVVVRTKRGELSIAPRALTLLSKAVRPLPEKFHGLSDKETRYRQRYVDLIVNEDVRDTFRKRSTI
;
A
#
# COMPACT_ATOMS: atom_id res chain seq x y z
N MET A 1 -31.66 18.85 2.86
CA MET A 1 -31.12 17.88 1.86
C MET A 1 -30.12 17.03 2.59
N THR A 2 -30.45 15.78 2.75
CA THR A 2 -29.86 14.84 3.70
C THR A 2 -28.63 14.19 3.10
N ASP A 3 -27.44 14.42 3.71
CA ASP A 3 -26.14 13.82 3.38
C ASP A 3 -26.08 12.32 3.77
N THR A 4 -27.00 11.50 3.28
CA THR A 4 -27.10 10.07 3.67
C THR A 4 -26.65 9.12 2.56
N GLU A 5 -26.02 9.60 1.48
CA GLU A 5 -25.86 8.77 0.27
C GLU A 5 -24.46 8.15 0.03
N ASN A 6 -23.53 8.17 0.98
CA ASN A 6 -22.18 7.64 0.68
C ASN A 6 -21.53 6.76 1.76
N ALA A 7 -22.33 6.13 2.60
CA ALA A 7 -21.85 5.03 3.42
C ALA A 7 -22.02 3.72 2.62
N ILE A 8 -20.92 2.99 2.35
CA ILE A 8 -20.98 1.64 1.79
C ILE A 8 -21.97 0.84 2.64
N ALA A 9 -22.95 0.21 1.99
CA ALA A 9 -23.98 -0.55 2.70
C ALA A 9 -23.32 -1.54 3.69
N PRO A 10 -23.81 -1.67 4.93
CA PRO A 10 -23.20 -2.54 5.95
C PRO A 10 -23.04 -3.99 5.48
N GLU A 11 -23.90 -4.47 4.60
CA GLU A 11 -23.84 -5.79 4.00
C GLU A 11 -22.62 -5.96 3.09
N LEU A 12 -22.33 -5.01 2.21
CA LEU A 12 -21.16 -5.03 1.32
C LEU A 12 -19.84 -4.98 2.10
N LEU A 13 -19.81 -4.23 3.20
CA LEU A 13 -18.64 -4.20 4.10
C LEU A 13 -18.41 -5.54 4.79
N ASN A 14 -19.48 -6.24 5.15
CA ASN A 14 -19.39 -7.57 5.74
C ASN A 14 -18.93 -8.61 4.73
N ASP A 15 -19.39 -8.55 3.49
CA ASP A 15 -18.99 -9.44 2.39
C ASP A 15 -17.50 -9.23 2.04
N GLU A 16 -17.05 -7.99 1.93
CA GLU A 16 -15.64 -7.68 1.66
C GLU A 16 -14.74 -8.12 2.81
N ARG A 17 -15.17 -7.92 4.05
CA ARG A 17 -14.45 -8.42 5.22
C ARG A 17 -14.37 -9.94 5.24
N ALA A 18 -15.46 -10.64 4.91
CA ALA A 18 -15.49 -12.11 4.83
C ALA A 18 -14.50 -12.61 3.77
N LEU A 19 -14.47 -11.98 2.60
CA LEU A 19 -13.53 -12.31 1.52
C LEU A 19 -12.07 -12.09 1.97
N ARG A 20 -11.77 -10.99 2.67
CA ARG A 20 -10.40 -10.70 3.17
C ARG A 20 -9.98 -11.67 4.27
N LEU A 21 -10.92 -12.12 5.10
CA LEU A 21 -10.69 -13.17 6.09
C LEU A 21 -10.39 -14.51 5.42
N SER A 22 -11.15 -14.89 4.38
CA SER A 22 -10.87 -16.09 3.59
C SER A 22 -9.48 -16.06 2.97
N LYS A 23 -9.07 -14.95 2.36
CA LYS A 23 -7.71 -14.77 1.84
C LYS A 23 -6.64 -14.92 2.93
N ARG A 24 -6.90 -14.42 4.15
CA ARG A 24 -5.98 -14.61 5.27
C ARG A 24 -5.80 -16.09 5.63
N GLU A 25 -6.91 -16.85 5.69
CA GLU A 25 -6.87 -18.29 5.96
C GLU A 25 -6.13 -19.04 4.84
N ASP A 26 -6.33 -18.64 3.57
CA ASP A 26 -5.60 -19.21 2.43
C ASP A 26 -4.09 -18.97 2.53
N TYR A 27 -3.64 -17.79 2.96
CA TYR A 27 -2.22 -17.52 3.20
C TYR A 27 -1.66 -18.45 4.28
N ILE A 28 -2.36 -18.59 5.41
CA ILE A 28 -1.95 -19.47 6.52
C ILE A 28 -1.89 -20.93 6.04
N ALA A 29 -2.88 -21.39 5.29
CA ALA A 29 -2.91 -22.76 4.76
C ALA A 29 -1.75 -23.06 3.80
N ARG A 30 -1.24 -22.04 3.09
CA ARG A 30 -0.07 -22.13 2.21
C ARG A 30 1.27 -21.90 2.94
N GLY A 31 1.27 -21.76 4.26
CA GLY A 31 2.47 -21.50 5.05
C GLY A 31 3.00 -20.06 4.98
N VAL A 32 2.22 -19.13 4.42
CA VAL A 32 2.55 -17.69 4.43
C VAL A 32 2.02 -17.08 5.73
N ASN A 33 2.94 -16.56 6.56
CA ASN A 33 2.55 -15.83 7.76
C ASN A 33 2.02 -14.43 7.37
N PRO A 34 0.73 -14.13 7.54
CA PRO A 34 0.17 -12.81 7.19
C PRO A 34 0.51 -11.71 8.20
N TYR A 35 1.25 -12.02 9.27
CA TYR A 35 1.67 -11.11 10.33
C TYR A 35 3.06 -11.48 10.85
N PRO A 36 4.13 -11.41 10.05
CA PRO A 36 5.49 -11.72 10.50
C PRO A 36 5.95 -10.72 11.56
N GLU A 37 6.75 -11.19 12.51
CA GLU A 37 7.27 -10.38 13.63
C GLU A 37 8.36 -9.40 13.18
N HIS A 38 9.07 -9.72 12.11
CA HIS A 38 10.21 -8.95 11.62
C HIS A 38 10.07 -8.59 10.14
N SER A 39 10.63 -7.45 9.78
CA SER A 39 10.72 -6.97 8.41
C SER A 39 12.07 -6.27 8.19
N GLU A 40 12.70 -6.57 7.07
CA GLU A 40 13.93 -5.91 6.63
C GLU A 40 13.60 -4.67 5.81
N VAL A 41 13.33 -3.55 6.47
CA VAL A 41 13.18 -2.24 5.82
C VAL A 41 14.46 -1.45 6.06
N THR A 42 15.15 -1.07 4.97
CA THR A 42 16.41 -0.32 5.03
C THR A 42 16.29 1.09 4.48
N ASP A 43 15.28 1.33 3.64
CA ASP A 43 15.16 2.56 2.88
C ASP A 43 13.83 3.27 3.16
N TYR A 44 13.86 4.61 3.22
CA TYR A 44 12.67 5.44 3.27
C TYR A 44 12.36 6.01 1.89
N VAL A 45 11.08 6.00 1.52
CA VAL A 45 10.62 6.48 0.20
C VAL A 45 11.04 7.93 -0.06
N ARG A 46 10.99 8.79 0.96
CA ARG A 46 11.43 10.19 0.85
C ARG A 46 12.89 10.29 0.37
N ASP A 47 13.77 9.46 0.91
CA ASP A 47 15.20 9.51 0.59
C ASP A 47 15.46 8.95 -0.82
N ILE A 48 14.70 7.93 -1.24
CA ILE A 48 14.69 7.42 -2.62
C ILE A 48 14.23 8.52 -3.58
N VAL A 49 13.12 9.18 -3.31
CA VAL A 49 12.60 10.28 -4.15
C VAL A 49 13.63 11.41 -4.28
N ALA A 50 14.31 11.78 -3.20
CA ALA A 50 15.34 12.81 -3.22
C ALA A 50 16.58 12.36 -4.02
N LYS A 51 17.06 11.12 -3.82
CA LYS A 51 18.26 10.58 -4.49
C LYS A 51 18.07 10.46 -6.00
N TYR A 52 16.89 10.10 -6.46
CA TYR A 52 16.61 9.81 -7.89
C TYR A 52 15.72 10.87 -8.55
N ALA A 53 15.72 12.09 -8.02
CA ALA A 53 14.92 13.19 -8.58
C ALA A 53 15.22 13.44 -10.08
N ASP A 54 16.50 13.35 -10.47
CA ASP A 54 17.00 13.62 -11.82
C ASP A 54 17.16 12.37 -12.70
N LEU A 55 16.68 11.19 -12.25
CA LEU A 55 16.73 9.96 -13.05
C LEU A 55 15.97 10.18 -14.37
N ALA A 56 16.54 9.83 -15.50
CA ALA A 56 15.94 10.07 -16.80
C ALA A 56 14.70 9.17 -17.05
N THR A 57 13.75 9.68 -17.83
CA THR A 57 12.54 8.93 -18.19
C THR A 57 12.87 7.67 -18.98
N GLY A 58 12.37 6.54 -18.52
CA GLY A 58 12.63 5.22 -19.11
C GLY A 58 13.94 4.58 -18.67
N GLU A 59 14.65 5.18 -17.69
CA GLU A 59 15.88 4.65 -17.15
C GLU A 59 15.59 3.71 -15.95
N ASP A 60 16.26 2.58 -15.94
CA ASP A 60 16.29 1.61 -14.84
C ASP A 60 17.67 1.68 -14.16
N THR A 61 17.69 1.67 -12.84
CA THR A 61 18.94 1.59 -12.07
C THR A 61 19.25 0.14 -11.71
N GLU A 62 20.46 -0.12 -11.19
CA GLU A 62 20.82 -1.39 -10.57
C GLU A 62 20.68 -1.36 -9.04
N ASP A 63 20.35 -0.20 -8.47
CA ASP A 63 20.27 0.03 -7.03
C ASP A 63 19.04 -0.68 -6.44
N VAL A 64 19.30 -1.67 -5.60
CA VAL A 64 18.28 -2.41 -4.87
C VAL A 64 17.92 -1.66 -3.59
N VAL A 65 16.62 -1.44 -3.38
CA VAL A 65 16.06 -0.81 -2.18
C VAL A 65 15.06 -1.74 -1.50
N LYS A 66 14.93 -1.62 -0.17
CA LYS A 66 13.96 -2.38 0.63
C LYS A 66 13.08 -1.41 1.40
N ILE A 67 11.83 -1.31 0.98
CA ILE A 67 10.84 -0.43 1.60
C ILE A 67 9.71 -1.23 2.26
N GLY A 68 9.11 -0.64 3.27
CA GLY A 68 7.88 -1.16 3.88
C GLY A 68 6.78 -0.12 3.85
N GLY A 69 5.55 -0.53 3.54
CA GLY A 69 4.45 0.43 3.54
C GLY A 69 3.09 -0.18 3.25
N ARG A 70 2.08 0.68 3.32
CA ARG A 70 0.67 0.33 3.10
C ARG A 70 0.28 0.50 1.65
N ILE A 71 -0.40 -0.49 1.09
CA ILE A 71 -1.00 -0.38 -0.25
C ILE A 71 -2.18 0.58 -0.19
N VAL A 72 -2.10 1.67 -0.92
CA VAL A 72 -3.14 2.72 -0.98
C VAL A 72 -3.82 2.82 -2.35
N ALA A 73 -3.23 2.22 -3.37
CA ALA A 73 -3.86 2.06 -4.68
C ALA A 73 -3.32 0.80 -5.39
N LYS A 74 -4.16 0.20 -6.22
CA LYS A 74 -3.82 -0.97 -7.02
C LYS A 74 -4.57 -0.87 -8.35
N ARG A 75 -3.86 -1.03 -9.47
CA ARG A 75 -4.42 -0.95 -10.83
C ARG A 75 -3.65 -1.85 -11.79
N GLY A 76 -4.26 -2.21 -12.88
CA GLY A 76 -3.68 -3.06 -13.92
C GLY A 76 -4.27 -4.46 -13.92
N GLN A 77 -4.05 -5.16 -15.03
CA GLN A 77 -4.49 -6.53 -15.26
C GLN A 77 -3.47 -7.26 -16.12
N GLY A 78 -3.51 -8.60 -16.11
CA GLY A 78 -2.65 -9.43 -16.93
C GLY A 78 -1.21 -9.45 -16.45
N LYS A 79 -0.24 -9.05 -17.30
CA LYS A 79 1.20 -9.20 -17.05
C LYS A 79 1.85 -7.98 -16.38
N ILE A 80 1.12 -6.88 -16.21
CA ILE A 80 1.62 -5.63 -15.62
C ILE A 80 0.62 -5.11 -14.60
N MET A 81 1.12 -4.79 -13.42
CA MET A 81 0.34 -4.17 -12.35
C MET A 81 1.08 -2.99 -11.76
N PHE A 82 0.32 -2.00 -11.33
CA PHE A 82 0.83 -0.83 -10.62
C PHE A 82 0.18 -0.77 -9.24
N LEU A 83 0.98 -0.66 -8.21
CA LEU A 83 0.54 -0.39 -6.86
C LEU A 83 1.11 0.94 -6.40
N VAL A 84 0.43 1.59 -5.49
CA VAL A 84 1.00 2.72 -4.75
C VAL A 84 1.17 2.26 -3.31
N VAL A 85 2.38 2.34 -2.83
CA VAL A 85 2.76 2.04 -1.45
C VAL A 85 3.06 3.35 -0.73
N ARG A 86 2.45 3.52 0.43
CA ARG A 86 2.67 4.64 1.34
C ARG A 86 3.48 4.15 2.51
N ASP A 87 4.67 4.70 2.69
CA ASP A 87 5.46 4.54 3.91
C ASP A 87 5.07 5.60 4.96
N THR A 88 5.90 5.81 5.96
CA THR A 88 5.68 6.85 6.96
C THR A 88 5.92 8.27 6.42
N THR A 89 6.47 8.42 5.23
CA THR A 89 6.92 9.71 4.66
C THR A 89 6.08 10.15 3.48
N VAL A 90 6.12 9.41 2.37
CA VAL A 90 5.44 9.74 1.11
C VAL A 90 4.98 8.48 0.38
N ASP A 91 4.30 8.67 -0.75
CA ASP A 91 3.84 7.58 -1.63
C ASP A 91 4.87 7.29 -2.72
N ILE A 92 5.01 6.00 -3.10
CA ILE A 92 5.79 5.58 -4.26
C ILE A 92 5.03 4.55 -5.09
N GLN A 93 5.19 4.60 -6.40
CA GLN A 93 4.62 3.60 -7.30
C GLN A 93 5.49 2.34 -7.33
N LEU A 94 4.86 1.18 -7.31
CA LEU A 94 5.47 -0.08 -7.71
C LEU A 94 5.09 -0.37 -9.16
N PHE A 95 6.08 -0.65 -10.00
CA PHE A 95 5.91 -1.09 -11.38
C PHE A 95 6.18 -2.59 -11.47
N CYS A 96 5.13 -3.39 -11.33
CA CYS A 96 5.21 -4.83 -11.22
C CYS A 96 5.01 -5.49 -12.59
N ARG A 97 5.99 -6.28 -13.02
CA ARG A 97 5.93 -7.08 -14.25
C ARG A 97 6.09 -8.55 -13.88
N ILE A 98 5.27 -9.41 -14.46
CA ILE A 98 5.27 -10.85 -14.15
C ILE A 98 6.64 -11.51 -14.39
N ASN A 99 7.40 -11.02 -15.38
CA ASN A 99 8.71 -11.60 -15.71
C ASN A 99 9.83 -11.20 -14.74
N ASP A 100 9.61 -10.23 -13.87
CA ASP A 100 10.62 -9.72 -12.93
C ASP A 100 10.46 -10.34 -11.52
N MET A 101 9.40 -11.08 -11.30
CA MET A 101 9.03 -11.63 -9.99
C MET A 101 8.92 -13.15 -10.06
N SER A 102 9.06 -13.80 -8.91
CA SER A 102 8.73 -15.22 -8.79
C SER A 102 7.22 -15.46 -8.98
N GLU A 103 6.84 -16.69 -9.36
CA GLU A 103 5.42 -17.05 -9.50
C GLU A 103 4.66 -16.86 -8.17
N SER A 104 5.27 -17.22 -7.04
CA SER A 104 4.71 -17.04 -5.70
C SER A 104 4.48 -15.58 -5.34
N ASP A 105 5.47 -14.70 -5.64
CA ASP A 105 5.34 -13.26 -5.37
C ASP A 105 4.30 -12.61 -6.28
N TRP A 106 4.21 -13.06 -7.54
CA TRP A 106 3.18 -12.59 -8.46
C TRP A 106 1.78 -13.02 -8.01
N GLU A 107 1.62 -14.24 -7.53
CA GLU A 107 0.36 -14.72 -6.96
C GLU A 107 0.01 -13.92 -5.69
N LEU A 108 0.96 -13.70 -4.79
CA LEU A 108 0.78 -12.85 -3.62
C LEU A 108 0.32 -11.45 -4.04
N LEU A 109 1.02 -10.81 -4.98
CA LEU A 109 0.70 -9.47 -5.51
C LEU A 109 -0.75 -9.38 -6.02
N ARG A 110 -1.21 -10.40 -6.76
CA ARG A 110 -2.58 -10.47 -7.29
C ARG A 110 -3.64 -10.53 -6.20
N ASN A 111 -3.33 -11.15 -5.07
CA ASN A 111 -4.25 -11.37 -3.96
C ASN A 111 -4.21 -10.27 -2.89
N LEU A 112 -3.25 -9.33 -2.97
CA LEU A 112 -3.19 -8.18 -2.05
C LEU A 112 -4.40 -7.27 -2.20
N ASP A 113 -4.84 -6.72 -1.07
CA ASP A 113 -5.94 -5.76 -1.00
C ASP A 113 -5.44 -4.38 -0.55
N LEU A 114 -6.26 -3.35 -0.81
CA LEU A 114 -5.99 -2.01 -0.29
C LEU A 114 -5.98 -2.05 1.24
N GLY A 115 -4.96 -1.44 1.81
CA GLY A 115 -4.74 -1.43 3.26
C GLY A 115 -3.73 -2.47 3.75
N ASP A 116 -3.40 -3.50 2.97
CA ASP A 116 -2.34 -4.45 3.31
C ASP A 116 -1.01 -3.72 3.48
N ILE A 117 -0.18 -4.19 4.43
CA ILE A 117 1.18 -3.70 4.62
C ILE A 117 2.13 -4.73 4.03
N VAL A 118 3.06 -4.27 3.21
CA VAL A 118 4.03 -5.11 2.51
C VAL A 118 5.45 -4.62 2.71
N ASN A 119 6.40 -5.53 2.62
CA ASN A 119 7.80 -5.25 2.34
C ASN A 119 8.06 -5.52 0.86
N VAL A 120 8.82 -4.65 0.25
CA VAL A 120 9.16 -4.72 -1.19
C VAL A 120 10.66 -4.57 -1.32
N GLU A 121 11.31 -5.54 -1.91
CA GLU A 121 12.68 -5.45 -2.40
C GLU A 121 12.66 -5.32 -3.91
N GLY A 122 13.32 -4.31 -4.45
CA GLY A 122 13.31 -4.06 -5.90
C GLY A 122 14.29 -2.98 -6.32
N VAL A 123 14.35 -2.74 -7.61
CA VAL A 123 15.23 -1.72 -8.20
C VAL A 123 14.46 -0.44 -8.48
N VAL A 124 15.15 0.69 -8.35
CA VAL A 124 14.57 2.00 -8.65
C VAL A 124 14.56 2.20 -10.17
N VAL A 125 13.41 2.61 -10.70
CA VAL A 125 13.20 2.83 -12.13
C VAL A 125 12.40 4.09 -12.36
N ARG A 126 12.57 4.75 -13.50
CA ARG A 126 11.64 5.76 -13.97
C ARG A 126 10.89 5.27 -15.18
N THR A 127 9.59 5.12 -15.04
CA THR A 127 8.74 4.61 -16.13
C THR A 127 8.80 5.51 -17.38
N LYS A 128 8.42 4.96 -18.54
CA LYS A 128 8.33 5.73 -19.80
C LYS A 128 7.36 6.92 -19.75
N ARG A 129 6.51 6.99 -18.70
CA ARG A 129 5.63 8.14 -18.44
C ARG A 129 6.23 9.15 -17.46
N GLY A 130 7.47 8.95 -17.03
CA GLY A 130 8.19 9.85 -16.13
C GLY A 130 7.94 9.59 -14.64
N GLU A 131 7.16 8.58 -14.26
CA GLU A 131 6.87 8.28 -12.86
C GLU A 131 8.02 7.51 -12.21
N LEU A 132 8.58 8.05 -11.11
CA LEU A 132 9.57 7.34 -10.30
C LEU A 132 8.89 6.16 -9.61
N SER A 133 9.47 4.99 -9.76
CA SER A 133 8.86 3.73 -9.32
C SER A 133 9.90 2.77 -8.78
N ILE A 134 9.46 1.76 -8.05
CA ILE A 134 10.26 0.59 -7.73
C ILE A 134 9.74 -0.57 -8.58
N ALA A 135 10.64 -1.28 -9.26
CA ALA A 135 10.34 -2.54 -9.92
C ALA A 135 10.62 -3.69 -8.95
N PRO A 136 9.59 -4.31 -8.35
CA PRO A 136 9.77 -5.36 -7.34
C PRO A 136 10.44 -6.59 -7.92
N ARG A 137 11.39 -7.17 -7.15
CA ARG A 137 11.98 -8.50 -7.35
C ARG A 137 11.46 -9.50 -6.34
N ALA A 138 11.19 -9.02 -5.11
CA ALA A 138 10.59 -9.80 -4.04
C ALA A 138 9.54 -8.99 -3.29
N LEU A 139 8.52 -9.70 -2.77
CA LEU A 139 7.39 -9.11 -2.08
C LEU A 139 7.02 -9.98 -0.88
N THR A 140 6.88 -9.35 0.29
CA THR A 140 6.46 -10.04 1.51
C THR A 140 5.26 -9.34 2.14
N LEU A 141 4.21 -10.09 2.49
CA LEU A 141 3.08 -9.58 3.25
C LEU A 141 3.50 -9.40 4.72
N LEU A 142 3.38 -8.19 5.24
CA LEU A 142 3.69 -7.86 6.65
C LEU A 142 2.45 -7.77 7.53
N SER A 143 1.33 -7.33 6.95
CA SER A 143 0.05 -7.29 7.69
C SER A 143 -1.12 -7.32 6.73
N LYS A 144 -1.97 -8.34 6.88
CA LYS A 144 -3.22 -8.47 6.13
C LYS A 144 -4.29 -7.56 6.73
N ALA A 145 -4.77 -6.62 5.95
CA ALA A 145 -5.89 -5.75 6.32
C ALA A 145 -7.23 -6.49 6.11
N VAL A 146 -7.85 -6.93 7.20
CA VAL A 146 -9.14 -7.65 7.15
C VAL A 146 -10.36 -6.72 7.12
N ARG A 147 -10.17 -5.43 7.36
CA ARG A 147 -11.22 -4.41 7.21
C ARG A 147 -10.88 -3.51 6.05
N PRO A 148 -11.82 -3.24 5.11
CA PRO A 148 -11.58 -2.29 4.04
C PRO A 148 -11.36 -0.89 4.61
N LEU A 149 -10.51 -0.12 3.93
CA LEU A 149 -10.36 1.30 4.22
C LEU A 149 -11.55 2.07 3.64
N PRO A 150 -11.96 3.20 4.23
CA PRO A 150 -12.94 4.10 3.63
C PRO A 150 -12.52 4.53 2.22
N GLU A 151 -13.48 4.82 1.36
CA GLU A 151 -13.20 5.24 -0.02
C GLU A 151 -12.30 6.48 -0.07
N LYS A 152 -11.32 6.43 -0.97
CA LYS A 152 -10.25 7.43 -1.07
C LYS A 152 -10.76 8.84 -1.42
N PHE A 153 -11.88 8.95 -2.13
CA PHE A 153 -12.38 10.22 -2.67
C PHE A 153 -13.11 11.10 -1.66
N HIS A 154 -13.64 10.51 -0.61
CA HIS A 154 -14.42 11.25 0.40
C HIS A 154 -13.74 11.29 1.77
N GLY A 155 -12.65 10.49 1.96
CA GLY A 155 -11.99 10.36 3.24
C GLY A 155 -12.99 9.91 4.32
N LEU A 156 -12.57 10.01 5.57
CA LEU A 156 -13.46 9.85 6.71
C LEU A 156 -14.00 11.25 7.08
N SER A 157 -15.19 11.62 6.61
CA SER A 157 -15.77 12.95 6.82
C SER A 157 -16.52 13.07 8.14
N ASP A 158 -17.16 11.99 8.59
CA ASP A 158 -17.93 12.00 9.85
C ASP A 158 -17.04 12.23 11.06
N LYS A 159 -17.29 13.31 11.80
CA LYS A 159 -16.49 13.75 12.94
C LYS A 159 -16.45 12.73 14.08
N GLU A 160 -17.58 12.08 14.37
CA GLU A 160 -17.65 11.12 15.47
C GLU A 160 -16.82 9.89 15.14
N THR A 161 -16.95 9.35 13.93
CA THR A 161 -16.14 8.22 13.45
C THR A 161 -14.66 8.56 13.43
N ARG A 162 -14.27 9.77 13.00
CA ARG A 162 -12.88 10.26 13.04
C ARG A 162 -12.29 10.27 14.46
N TYR A 163 -13.08 10.63 15.44
CA TYR A 163 -12.63 10.62 16.84
C TYR A 163 -12.60 9.22 17.44
N ARG A 164 -13.58 8.39 17.13
CA ARG A 164 -13.66 7.01 17.65
C ARG A 164 -12.64 6.08 16.98
N GLN A 165 -12.38 6.28 15.68
CA GLN A 165 -11.45 5.48 14.88
C GLN A 165 -10.27 6.33 14.40
N ARG A 166 -9.57 6.98 15.34
CA ARG A 166 -8.45 7.88 15.04
C ARG A 166 -7.38 7.23 14.17
N TYR A 167 -7.13 5.94 14.35
CA TYR A 167 -6.17 5.19 13.54
C TYR A 167 -6.57 5.15 12.05
N VAL A 168 -7.86 5.06 11.73
CA VAL A 168 -8.34 5.14 10.33
C VAL A 168 -8.21 6.57 9.80
N ASP A 169 -8.60 7.56 10.59
CA ASP A 169 -8.47 8.98 10.25
C ASP A 169 -7.00 9.33 9.89
N LEU A 170 -6.03 8.85 10.65
CA LEU A 170 -4.60 9.01 10.37
C LEU A 170 -4.12 8.29 9.11
N ILE A 171 -4.80 7.22 8.69
CA ILE A 171 -4.47 6.50 7.46
C ILE A 171 -4.98 7.26 6.23
N VAL A 172 -6.21 7.78 6.27
CA VAL A 172 -6.89 8.32 5.09
C VAL A 172 -6.76 9.84 4.94
N ASN A 173 -6.66 10.60 6.04
CA ASN A 173 -6.60 12.06 6.05
C ASN A 173 -5.17 12.56 6.31
N GLU A 174 -4.57 13.17 5.29
CA GLU A 174 -3.16 13.62 5.35
C GLU A 174 -2.97 14.83 6.27
N ASP A 175 -3.87 15.78 6.23
CA ASP A 175 -3.89 16.98 7.09
C ASP A 175 -3.90 16.62 8.58
N VAL A 176 -4.65 15.58 8.96
CA VAL A 176 -4.69 15.05 10.32
C VAL A 176 -3.35 14.45 10.72
N ARG A 177 -2.77 13.67 9.83
CA ARG A 177 -1.44 13.04 10.02
C ARG A 177 -0.36 14.09 10.28
N ASP A 178 -0.35 15.15 9.48
CA ASP A 178 0.61 16.25 9.63
C ASP A 178 0.38 17.03 10.92
N THR A 179 -0.86 17.25 11.32
CA THR A 179 -1.20 17.87 12.60
C THR A 179 -0.66 17.07 13.78
N PHE A 180 -0.84 15.74 13.76
CA PHE A 180 -0.35 14.88 14.83
C PHE A 180 1.18 14.79 14.86
N ARG A 181 1.84 14.79 13.69
CA ARG A 181 3.31 14.88 13.61
C ARG A 181 3.84 16.16 14.26
N LYS A 182 3.27 17.31 13.89
CA LYS A 182 3.63 18.61 14.48
C LYS A 182 3.44 18.60 15.99
N ARG A 183 2.30 18.09 16.47
CA ARG A 183 2.04 17.97 17.92
C ARG A 183 3.06 17.12 18.65
N SER A 184 3.54 16.04 18.04
CA SER A 184 4.54 15.15 18.66
C SER A 184 5.95 15.73 18.65
N THR A 185 6.22 16.77 17.85
CA THR A 185 7.52 17.43 17.74
C THR A 185 7.65 18.61 18.72
N ILE A 186 6.54 19.20 19.18
CA ILE A 186 6.49 20.27 20.17
C ILE A 186 6.63 19.70 21.58
#